data_8d7b27b29aa357773ddec4062e88303a
#
_entry.id   8d7b27b29aa357773ddec4062e88303a
#
_cell.length_a   1.000
_cell.length_b   1.000
_cell.length_c   1.000
_cell.angle_alpha   90.00
_cell.angle_beta   90.00
_cell.angle_gamma   90.00
#
_symmetry.space_group_name_H-M   'P 1'
#
loop_
_entity.id
_entity.type
_entity.pdbx_description
1 polymer ?
#
loop_
_entity_poly.entity_id
_entity_poly.type
_entity_poly.pdbx_seq_one_letter_code
_entity_poly.pdbx_strand_id
1 'polypeptide(L)'
;AMLQGVPDMNRTPGIDMSTGSLGQGLSAGNGMALGARLDHAAWHTYVLCGDGEIEEGIIWEAAMTSAHFKLDNLTLIIDHNKLQLGGTTEDVMNIMPIDAKFRDFHWHTITINGYDFTQIKSALQEALAHKGQPTVIIAETVKGKGVDFMENNKEWHNKALAVSYTHLTLPTK
;
A
#
# COMPACT_ATOMS: atom_id res chain seq x y z
N ALA A 1 8.02 15.03 15.24
CA ALA A 1 7.54 14.89 13.86
C ALA A 1 6.10 14.41 13.87
N MET A 2 5.28 14.92 12.97
CA MET A 2 3.86 14.53 12.85
C MET A 2 3.73 13.15 12.21
N LEU A 3 4.61 12.81 11.27
CA LEU A 3 4.68 11.49 10.64
C LEU A 3 5.73 10.64 11.35
N GLN A 4 5.39 9.37 11.57
CA GLN A 4 6.24 8.39 12.25
C GLN A 4 6.65 7.29 11.27
N GLY A 5 7.72 6.56 11.59
CA GLY A 5 8.20 5.45 10.77
C GLY A 5 7.23 4.25 10.74
N VAL A 6 6.40 4.11 11.78
CA VAL A 6 5.30 3.14 11.84
C VAL A 6 4.01 3.92 12.12
N PRO A 7 2.95 3.72 11.33
CA PRO A 7 1.68 4.44 11.52
C PRO A 7 1.08 4.18 12.90
N ASP A 8 0.69 5.26 13.57
CA ASP A 8 0.04 5.23 14.89
C ASP A 8 -1.26 6.05 14.83
N MET A 9 -2.39 5.38 14.98
CA MET A 9 -3.73 5.98 14.90
C MET A 9 -3.97 7.09 15.94
N ASN A 10 -3.23 7.07 17.06
CA ASN A 10 -3.37 8.07 18.10
C ASN A 10 -2.54 9.34 17.83
N ARG A 11 -1.66 9.31 16.83
CA ARG A 11 -0.68 10.39 16.59
C ARG A 11 -0.63 10.89 15.16
N THR A 12 -0.98 10.04 14.19
CA THR A 12 -0.92 10.39 12.77
C THR A 12 -2.33 10.65 12.25
N PRO A 13 -2.71 11.90 11.96
CA PRO A 13 -4.02 12.19 11.38
C PRO A 13 -4.25 11.44 10.07
N GLY A 14 -5.44 10.87 9.90
CA GLY A 14 -5.82 10.10 8.71
C GLY A 14 -5.40 8.63 8.74
N ILE A 15 -4.84 8.16 9.85
CA ILE A 15 -4.60 6.73 10.10
C ILE A 15 -5.64 6.23 11.10
N ASP A 16 -6.51 5.35 10.66
CA ASP A 16 -7.61 4.81 11.48
C ASP A 16 -7.21 3.54 12.24
N MET A 17 -6.09 2.91 11.87
CA MET A 17 -5.55 1.73 12.53
C MET A 17 -4.02 1.75 12.57
N SER A 18 -3.45 1.57 13.76
CA SER A 18 -2.01 1.35 13.92
C SER A 18 -1.61 0.01 13.31
N THR A 19 -0.58 0.00 12.46
CA THR A 19 -0.06 -1.17 11.76
C THR A 19 1.44 -1.35 12.00
N GLY A 20 2.06 -2.37 11.40
CA GLY A 20 3.49 -2.68 11.52
C GLY A 20 3.76 -4.18 11.57
N SER A 21 2.76 -4.98 11.99
CA SER A 21 2.77 -6.43 11.75
C SER A 21 2.35 -6.67 10.31
N LEU A 22 3.32 -7.02 9.45
CA LEU A 22 3.12 -7.08 8.00
C LEU A 22 1.97 -8.01 7.62
N GLY A 23 1.18 -7.60 6.64
CA GLY A 23 0.03 -8.33 6.10
C GLY A 23 -1.27 -8.23 6.91
N GLN A 24 -1.22 -7.84 8.19
CA GLN A 24 -2.41 -7.76 9.05
C GLN A 24 -3.40 -6.66 8.61
N GLY A 25 -2.88 -5.61 7.99
CA GLY A 25 -3.68 -4.44 7.59
C GLY A 25 -4.83 -4.80 6.64
N LEU A 26 -4.60 -5.71 5.69
CA LEU A 26 -5.65 -6.10 4.73
C LEU A 26 -6.78 -6.88 5.40
N SER A 27 -6.46 -7.79 6.33
CA SER A 27 -7.46 -8.53 7.10
C SER A 27 -8.31 -7.61 7.96
N ALA A 28 -7.67 -6.62 8.62
CA ALA A 28 -8.41 -5.60 9.38
C ALA A 28 -9.27 -4.72 8.47
N GLY A 29 -8.75 -4.34 7.30
CA GLY A 29 -9.50 -3.62 6.25
C GLY A 29 -10.74 -4.37 5.79
N ASN A 30 -10.68 -5.70 5.64
CA ASN A 30 -11.85 -6.54 5.37
C ASN A 30 -12.91 -6.38 6.46
N GLY A 31 -12.49 -6.43 7.73
CA GLY A 31 -13.38 -6.24 8.87
C GLY A 31 -14.05 -4.86 8.86
N MET A 32 -13.29 -3.80 8.58
CA MET A 32 -13.81 -2.44 8.48
C MET A 32 -14.81 -2.30 7.32
N ALA A 33 -14.48 -2.84 6.13
CA ALA A 33 -15.37 -2.80 4.97
C ALA A 33 -16.68 -3.58 5.20
N LEU A 34 -16.61 -4.73 5.88
CA LEU A 34 -17.79 -5.49 6.29
C LEU A 34 -18.60 -4.73 7.34
N GLY A 35 -17.95 -4.13 8.33
CA GLY A 35 -18.61 -3.30 9.35
C GLY A 35 -19.37 -2.14 8.71
N ALA A 36 -18.77 -1.44 7.75
CA ALA A 36 -19.43 -0.39 6.99
C ALA A 36 -20.74 -0.85 6.34
N ARG A 37 -20.73 -2.07 5.75
CA ARG A 37 -21.94 -2.64 5.14
C ARG A 37 -23.01 -3.00 6.17
N LEU A 38 -22.61 -3.56 7.31
CA LEU A 38 -23.53 -3.90 8.40
C LEU A 38 -24.20 -2.66 8.97
N ASP A 39 -23.45 -1.58 9.10
CA ASP A 39 -23.94 -0.30 9.62
C ASP A 39 -24.64 0.56 8.55
N HIS A 40 -24.77 0.06 7.31
CA HIS A 40 -25.27 0.82 6.16
C HIS A 40 -24.53 2.16 5.96
N ALA A 41 -23.25 2.20 6.32
CA ALA A 41 -22.41 3.38 6.21
C ALA A 41 -21.79 3.51 4.81
N ALA A 42 -21.53 4.74 4.39
CA ALA A 42 -21.05 5.05 3.05
C ALA A 42 -19.52 5.16 2.95
N TRP A 43 -18.76 4.89 4.02
CA TRP A 43 -17.30 5.01 3.95
C TRP A 43 -16.64 3.91 3.12
N HIS A 44 -15.51 4.25 2.55
CA HIS A 44 -14.66 3.38 1.78
C HIS A 44 -13.37 3.10 2.55
N THR A 45 -12.94 1.86 2.60
CA THR A 45 -11.73 1.44 3.31
C THR A 45 -10.55 1.41 2.34
N TYR A 46 -9.47 2.08 2.72
CA TYR A 46 -8.20 2.06 1.99
C TYR A 46 -7.14 1.36 2.83
N VAL A 47 -6.41 0.43 2.23
CA VAL A 47 -5.28 -0.26 2.85
C VAL A 47 -4.05 0.00 1.99
N LEU A 48 -2.94 0.44 2.60
CA LEU A 48 -1.67 0.64 1.93
C LEU A 48 -0.70 -0.45 2.40
N CYS A 49 -0.15 -1.21 1.46
CA CYS A 49 0.86 -2.23 1.70
C CYS A 49 2.10 -1.99 0.84
N GLY A 50 3.26 -2.42 1.32
CA GLY A 50 4.46 -2.52 0.50
C GLY A 50 4.44 -3.79 -0.35
N ASP A 51 5.24 -3.82 -1.42
CA ASP A 51 5.39 -5.00 -2.28
C ASP A 51 6.05 -6.19 -1.55
N GLY A 52 7.02 -5.96 -0.67
CA GLY A 52 7.54 -7.01 0.20
C GLY A 52 6.53 -7.48 1.27
N GLU A 53 5.59 -6.63 1.68
CA GLU A 53 4.55 -6.99 2.62
C GLU A 53 3.54 -7.98 2.02
N ILE A 54 3.25 -7.89 0.74
CA ILE A 54 2.32 -8.82 0.08
C ILE A 54 2.91 -10.22 -0.15
N GLU A 55 4.15 -10.49 0.26
CA GLU A 55 4.71 -11.84 0.36
C GLU A 55 4.10 -12.65 1.52
N GLU A 56 3.51 -11.96 2.52
CA GLU A 56 2.87 -12.60 3.66
C GLU A 56 1.61 -13.39 3.24
N GLY A 57 1.52 -14.65 3.70
CA GLY A 57 0.41 -15.54 3.34
C GLY A 57 -0.97 -14.99 3.69
N ILE A 58 -1.07 -14.24 4.81
CA ILE A 58 -2.32 -13.63 5.27
C ILE A 58 -2.89 -12.61 4.27
N ILE A 59 -2.06 -11.98 3.44
CA ILE A 59 -2.54 -11.09 2.36
C ILE A 59 -3.42 -11.87 1.39
N TRP A 60 -3.00 -13.06 0.99
CA TRP A 60 -3.72 -13.90 0.02
C TRP A 60 -4.98 -14.50 0.62
N GLU A 61 -4.96 -14.87 1.90
CA GLU A 61 -6.16 -15.29 2.65
C GLU A 61 -7.18 -14.13 2.73
N ALA A 62 -6.69 -12.93 3.04
CA ALA A 62 -7.54 -11.73 3.06
C ALA A 62 -8.06 -11.37 1.67
N ALA A 63 -7.24 -11.52 0.63
CA ALA A 63 -7.65 -11.26 -0.75
C ALA A 63 -8.78 -12.20 -1.21
N MET A 64 -8.71 -13.49 -0.88
CA MET A 64 -9.81 -14.43 -1.12
C MET A 64 -11.08 -14.00 -0.39
N THR A 65 -10.95 -13.59 0.87
CA THR A 65 -12.08 -13.14 1.70
C THR A 65 -12.73 -11.89 1.10
N SER A 66 -11.94 -10.89 0.71
CA SER A 66 -12.42 -9.65 0.08
C SER A 66 -13.25 -9.94 -1.17
N ALA A 67 -12.73 -10.83 -2.02
CA ALA A 67 -13.39 -11.21 -3.27
C ALA A 67 -14.68 -12.01 -3.01
N HIS A 68 -14.63 -12.97 -2.05
CA HIS A 68 -15.80 -13.78 -1.68
C HIS A 68 -16.97 -12.89 -1.24
N PHE A 69 -16.71 -11.92 -0.38
CA PHE A 69 -17.71 -10.97 0.10
C PHE A 69 -17.94 -9.79 -0.86
N LYS A 70 -17.27 -9.76 -2.01
CA LYS A 70 -17.41 -8.70 -3.04
C LYS A 70 -17.28 -7.31 -2.40
N LEU A 71 -16.21 -7.08 -1.64
CA LEU A 71 -16.00 -5.83 -0.90
C LEU A 71 -15.63 -4.67 -1.84
N ASP A 72 -16.63 -4.15 -2.56
CA ASP A 72 -16.47 -3.03 -3.49
C ASP A 72 -16.28 -1.66 -2.80
N ASN A 73 -16.31 -1.66 -1.49
CA ASN A 73 -15.95 -0.55 -0.61
C ASN A 73 -14.55 -0.73 0.02
N LEU A 74 -13.71 -1.58 -0.57
CA LEU A 74 -12.32 -1.80 -0.16
C LEU A 74 -11.37 -1.57 -1.34
N THR A 75 -10.34 -0.77 -1.11
CA THR A 75 -9.23 -0.57 -2.05
C THR A 75 -7.90 -0.88 -1.36
N LEU A 76 -7.16 -1.83 -1.91
CA LEU A 76 -5.76 -2.08 -1.56
C LEU A 76 -4.87 -1.23 -2.47
N ILE A 77 -3.91 -0.51 -1.92
CA ILE A 77 -2.87 0.21 -2.65
C ILE A 77 -1.54 -0.47 -2.36
N ILE A 78 -0.81 -0.85 -3.39
CA ILE A 78 0.51 -1.48 -3.26
C ILE A 78 1.57 -0.49 -3.69
N ASP A 79 2.45 -0.11 -2.76
CA ASP A 79 3.68 0.62 -3.08
C ASP A 79 4.69 -0.35 -3.70
N HIS A 80 4.67 -0.44 -5.04
CA HIS A 80 5.54 -1.34 -5.80
C HIS A 80 6.87 -0.65 -6.10
N ASN A 81 7.72 -0.56 -5.07
CA ASN A 81 9.05 0.05 -5.17
C ASN A 81 10.17 -0.96 -5.45
N LYS A 82 9.88 -2.26 -5.50
CA LYS A 82 10.77 -3.39 -5.86
C LYS A 82 11.90 -3.66 -4.87
N LEU A 83 11.88 -3.01 -3.69
CA LEU A 83 12.91 -3.16 -2.66
C LEU A 83 12.31 -3.45 -1.30
N GLN A 84 12.79 -4.50 -0.67
CA GLN A 84 12.52 -4.84 0.72
C GLN A 84 13.82 -4.83 1.55
N LEU A 85 13.74 -5.15 2.84
CA LEU A 85 14.89 -5.13 3.75
C LEU A 85 16.06 -6.02 3.28
N GLY A 86 15.76 -7.21 2.78
CA GLY A 86 16.75 -8.20 2.34
C GLY A 86 17.39 -7.91 0.99
N GLY A 87 16.71 -7.20 0.09
CA GLY A 87 17.15 -6.97 -1.28
C GLY A 87 16.02 -6.54 -2.19
N THR A 88 16.12 -6.87 -3.47
CA THR A 88 15.00 -6.73 -4.39
C THR A 88 13.91 -7.77 -4.07
N THR A 89 12.65 -7.42 -4.33
CA THR A 89 11.55 -8.39 -4.18
C THR A 89 11.72 -9.58 -5.13
N GLU A 90 12.36 -9.39 -6.27
CA GLU A 90 12.64 -10.46 -7.24
C GLU A 90 13.66 -11.49 -6.68
N ASP A 91 14.71 -11.01 -6.01
CA ASP A 91 15.78 -11.88 -5.47
C ASP A 91 15.37 -12.57 -4.16
N VAL A 92 14.58 -11.89 -3.32
CA VAL A 92 14.20 -12.40 -1.99
C VAL A 92 13.00 -13.35 -2.09
N MET A 93 11.91 -12.88 -2.71
CA MET A 93 10.71 -13.68 -2.96
C MET A 93 9.93 -13.09 -4.13
N ASN A 94 10.06 -13.69 -5.30
CA ASN A 94 9.42 -13.18 -6.51
C ASN A 94 7.90 -13.39 -6.50
N ILE A 95 7.17 -12.32 -6.29
CA ILE A 95 5.70 -12.28 -6.26
C ILE A 95 5.08 -11.87 -7.61
N MET A 96 5.90 -11.66 -8.64
CA MET A 96 5.38 -11.26 -9.95
C MET A 96 4.67 -12.40 -10.68
N PRO A 97 3.70 -12.11 -11.55
CA PRO A 97 3.07 -10.82 -11.77
C PRO A 97 1.97 -10.52 -10.72
N ILE A 98 2.04 -9.37 -10.07
CA ILE A 98 1.11 -9.00 -8.98
C ILE A 98 -0.32 -8.85 -9.51
N ASP A 99 -0.47 -8.11 -10.61
CA ASP A 99 -1.77 -7.82 -11.23
C ASP A 99 -2.53 -9.08 -11.64
N ALA A 100 -1.85 -10.06 -12.25
CA ALA A 100 -2.48 -11.31 -12.64
C ALA A 100 -2.96 -12.12 -11.43
N LYS A 101 -2.14 -12.19 -10.36
CA LYS A 101 -2.53 -12.89 -9.14
C LYS A 101 -3.79 -12.30 -8.51
N PHE A 102 -3.87 -10.97 -8.35
CA PHE A 102 -5.08 -10.33 -7.82
C PHE A 102 -6.27 -10.47 -8.76
N ARG A 103 -6.06 -10.43 -10.07
CA ARG A 103 -7.12 -10.68 -11.06
C ARG A 103 -7.67 -12.10 -10.95
N ASP A 104 -6.81 -13.10 -10.76
CA ASP A 104 -7.22 -14.49 -10.56
C ASP A 104 -7.99 -14.69 -9.24
N PHE A 105 -7.72 -13.85 -8.23
CA PHE A 105 -8.54 -13.75 -7.02
C PHE A 105 -9.82 -12.91 -7.20
N HIS A 106 -10.18 -12.54 -8.44
CA HIS A 106 -11.39 -11.75 -8.76
C HIS A 106 -11.38 -10.32 -8.19
N TRP A 107 -10.21 -9.68 -8.15
CA TRP A 107 -10.08 -8.27 -7.86
C TRP A 107 -10.06 -7.45 -9.15
N HIS A 108 -10.63 -6.24 -9.10
CA HIS A 108 -10.37 -5.21 -10.11
C HIS A 108 -8.95 -4.66 -9.93
N THR A 109 -8.15 -4.65 -11.01
CA THR A 109 -6.72 -4.31 -10.92
C THR A 109 -6.40 -3.08 -11.75
N ILE A 110 -5.71 -2.10 -11.16
CA ILE A 110 -5.28 -0.86 -11.80
C ILE A 110 -3.78 -0.68 -11.55
N THR A 111 -2.99 -0.46 -12.59
CA THR A 111 -1.56 -0.16 -12.46
C THR A 111 -1.32 1.30 -12.85
N ILE A 112 -0.59 2.03 -12.03
CA ILE A 112 -0.33 3.47 -12.21
C ILE A 112 1.14 3.82 -11.99
N ASN A 113 1.56 4.95 -12.52
CA ASN A 113 2.76 5.63 -12.06
C ASN A 113 2.44 6.33 -10.73
N GLY A 114 3.07 5.87 -9.62
CA GLY A 114 2.84 6.37 -8.27
C GLY A 114 3.26 7.84 -8.05
N TYR A 115 3.85 8.50 -9.05
CA TYR A 115 4.22 9.92 -9.02
C TYR A 115 3.36 10.81 -9.91
N ASP A 116 2.43 10.23 -10.67
CA ASP A 116 1.50 10.98 -11.52
C ASP A 116 0.18 11.21 -10.78
N PHE A 117 0.01 12.42 -10.27
CA PHE A 117 -1.21 12.80 -9.54
C PHE A 117 -2.49 12.65 -10.35
N THR A 118 -2.42 12.77 -11.67
CA THR A 118 -3.57 12.57 -12.55
C THR A 118 -3.99 11.11 -12.57
N GLN A 119 -3.01 10.20 -12.70
CA GLN A 119 -3.26 8.75 -12.65
C GLN A 119 -3.74 8.31 -11.25
N ILE A 120 -3.12 8.82 -10.17
CA ILE A 120 -3.55 8.52 -8.80
C ILE A 120 -5.01 8.92 -8.59
N LYS A 121 -5.37 10.15 -8.97
CA LYS A 121 -6.75 10.64 -8.84
C LYS A 121 -7.73 9.81 -9.66
N SER A 122 -7.38 9.49 -10.91
CA SER A 122 -8.22 8.68 -11.79
C SER A 122 -8.43 7.28 -11.22
N ALA A 123 -7.37 6.62 -10.74
CA ALA A 123 -7.44 5.27 -10.15
C ALA A 123 -8.31 5.24 -8.89
N LEU A 124 -8.20 6.24 -8.01
CA LEU A 124 -9.05 6.34 -6.83
C LEU A 124 -10.52 6.58 -7.19
N GLN A 125 -10.79 7.40 -8.20
CA GLN A 125 -12.16 7.62 -8.71
C GLN A 125 -12.74 6.35 -9.34
N GLU A 126 -11.94 5.62 -10.12
CA GLU A 126 -12.32 4.35 -10.72
C GLU A 126 -12.62 3.30 -9.65
N ALA A 127 -11.77 3.17 -8.63
CA ALA A 127 -11.97 2.27 -7.49
C ALA A 127 -13.28 2.55 -6.74
N LEU A 128 -13.62 3.83 -6.53
CA LEU A 128 -14.90 4.23 -5.90
C LEU A 128 -16.12 3.91 -6.76
N ALA A 129 -15.97 4.03 -8.08
CA ALA A 129 -17.05 3.79 -9.03
C ALA A 129 -17.26 2.30 -9.32
N HIS A 130 -16.19 1.48 -9.24
CA HIS A 130 -16.25 0.04 -9.51
C HIS A 130 -17.10 -0.69 -8.47
N LYS A 131 -17.98 -1.60 -8.91
CA LYS A 131 -18.91 -2.32 -8.03
C LYS A 131 -18.81 -3.83 -8.20
N GLY A 132 -19.08 -4.52 -7.09
CA GLY A 132 -19.14 -5.97 -7.03
C GLY A 132 -17.80 -6.68 -6.87
N GLN A 133 -16.68 -5.95 -6.84
CA GLN A 133 -15.34 -6.50 -6.61
C GLN A 133 -14.50 -5.52 -5.79
N PRO A 134 -13.59 -5.99 -4.92
CA PRO A 134 -12.56 -5.14 -4.34
C PRO A 134 -11.58 -4.66 -5.41
N THR A 135 -10.93 -3.53 -5.17
CA THR A 135 -9.96 -2.96 -6.12
C THR A 135 -8.55 -2.98 -5.54
N VAL A 136 -7.56 -3.36 -6.37
CA VAL A 136 -6.15 -3.16 -6.07
C VAL A 136 -5.54 -2.15 -7.03
N ILE A 137 -4.85 -1.16 -6.47
CA ILE A 137 -4.07 -0.17 -7.22
C ILE A 137 -2.59 -0.50 -7.00
N ILE A 138 -1.88 -0.87 -8.06
CA ILE A 138 -0.45 -1.13 -8.04
C ILE A 138 0.27 0.14 -8.47
N ALA A 139 0.87 0.82 -7.52
CA ALA A 139 1.58 2.08 -7.75
C ALA A 139 3.06 1.79 -7.99
N GLU A 140 3.50 1.94 -9.24
CA GLU A 140 4.92 1.85 -9.60
C GLU A 140 5.68 3.04 -9.01
N THR A 141 6.61 2.75 -8.10
CA THR A 141 7.37 3.74 -7.37
C THR A 141 8.86 3.41 -7.33
N VAL A 142 9.65 4.29 -6.73
CA VAL A 142 11.08 4.11 -6.48
C VAL A 142 11.34 4.44 -5.02
N LYS A 143 11.86 3.48 -4.27
CA LYS A 143 12.21 3.70 -2.85
C LYS A 143 13.14 4.88 -2.69
N GLY A 144 12.83 5.82 -1.79
CA GLY A 144 13.64 7.00 -1.50
C GLY A 144 13.61 8.10 -2.57
N LYS A 145 12.62 8.07 -3.48
CA LYS A 145 12.47 9.01 -4.60
C LYS A 145 12.61 10.47 -4.16
N GLY A 146 13.45 11.20 -4.89
CA GLY A 146 13.70 12.63 -4.66
C GLY A 146 14.84 12.92 -3.68
N VAL A 147 15.49 11.88 -3.13
CA VAL A 147 16.67 12.01 -2.28
C VAL A 147 17.79 11.13 -2.85
N ASP A 148 18.75 11.72 -3.55
CA ASP A 148 19.75 11.02 -4.36
C ASP A 148 20.47 9.88 -3.63
N PHE A 149 20.85 10.08 -2.38
CA PHE A 149 21.55 9.06 -1.59
C PHE A 149 20.63 7.96 -1.04
N MET A 150 19.29 8.14 -1.12
CA MET A 150 18.28 7.16 -0.68
C MET A 150 17.67 6.40 -1.85
N GLU A 151 17.67 6.99 -3.05
CA GLU A 151 16.95 6.46 -4.20
C GLU A 151 17.49 5.09 -4.60
N ASN A 152 16.61 4.08 -4.73
CA ASN A 152 16.93 2.68 -5.01
C ASN A 152 17.94 2.03 -4.02
N ASN A 153 17.99 2.50 -2.80
CA ASN A 153 18.92 2.01 -1.80
C ASN A 153 18.19 1.39 -0.60
N LYS A 154 18.25 0.05 -0.48
CA LYS A 154 17.61 -0.73 0.59
C LYS A 154 18.11 -0.38 1.99
N GLU A 155 19.34 0.13 2.12
CA GLU A 155 19.93 0.50 3.41
C GLU A 155 19.14 1.60 4.13
N TRP A 156 18.29 2.34 3.39
CA TRP A 156 17.41 3.36 3.95
C TRP A 156 16.01 2.86 4.32
N HIS A 157 15.80 1.55 4.29
CA HIS A 157 14.49 0.99 4.63
C HIS A 157 14.03 1.37 6.05
N ASN A 158 14.95 1.35 7.02
CA ASN A 158 14.67 1.70 8.41
C ASN A 158 15.82 2.47 9.10
N LYS A 159 16.72 3.06 8.31
CA LYS A 159 17.89 3.78 8.81
C LYS A 159 17.52 5.20 9.23
N ALA A 160 17.92 5.60 10.44
CA ALA A 160 17.82 6.98 10.87
C ALA A 160 18.86 7.84 10.14
N LEU A 161 18.49 9.10 9.82
CA LEU A 161 19.42 10.08 9.26
C LEU A 161 20.52 10.39 10.29
N ALA A 162 21.79 10.23 9.92
CA ALA A 162 22.90 10.73 10.70
C ALA A 162 22.95 12.26 10.64
N VAL A 163 23.57 12.90 11.63
CA VAL A 163 23.69 14.37 11.71
C VAL A 163 24.32 14.95 10.42
N SER A 164 25.26 14.24 9.80
CA SER A 164 25.88 14.64 8.52
C SER A 164 24.90 14.83 7.37
N TYR A 165 23.76 14.15 7.39
CA TYR A 165 22.71 14.27 6.36
C TYR A 165 21.67 15.35 6.67
N THR A 166 21.56 15.78 7.94
CA THR A 166 20.57 16.79 8.34
C THR A 166 20.89 18.20 7.82
N HIS A 167 22.12 18.41 7.35
CA HIS A 167 22.55 19.66 6.74
C HIS A 167 22.47 19.69 5.21
N LEU A 168 22.06 18.57 4.59
CA LEU A 168 21.78 18.54 3.16
C LEU A 168 20.42 19.22 2.95
N THR A 169 20.47 20.48 2.52
CA THR A 169 19.25 21.15 2.06
C THR A 169 18.77 20.48 0.81
N LEU A 170 17.56 19.93 0.84
CA LEU A 170 16.89 19.53 -0.39
C LEU A 170 16.83 20.76 -1.31
N PRO A 171 17.13 20.62 -2.62
CA PRO A 171 16.99 21.72 -3.54
C PRO A 171 15.53 22.18 -3.51
N THR A 172 15.29 23.36 -2.98
CA THR A 172 14.00 24.04 -3.09
C THR A 172 13.81 24.40 -4.56
N LYS A 173 12.90 23.67 -5.21
CA LYS A 173 12.36 24.10 -6.50
C LYS A 173 11.26 25.11 -6.29
#